data_8f8abadf0ac5d0a0b8a0d4a69f936aa6
#
_entry.id   8f8abadf0ac5d0a0b8a0d4a69f936aa6
#
_cell.length_a   1.000
_cell.length_b   1.000
_cell.length_c   1.000
_cell.angle_alpha   90.00
_cell.angle_beta   90.00
_cell.angle_gamma   90.00
#
_symmetry.space_group_name_H-M   'P 1'
#
loop_
_entity.id
_entity.type
_entity.pdbx_description
1 polymer ?
#
loop_
_entity_poly.entity_id
_entity_poly.type
_entity_poly.pdbx_seq_one_letter_code
_entity_poly.pdbx_strand_id
1 'polypeptide(L)'
;EISCSLVGSEMCIRDRWVHSVAAPHELPALLARIYLIEMESDDPANALPSTDKAVSDNDDMMILVVDDHPINRRLLADQLGSLGYQCKTANDGVDALNVLNKNHIDIVLSDVNMPNMDGYRLTQRIRQLGLTLPVIGVTANALAEEKQRCLESGMDSCLSKPVTLDVIKQTLTVYAERVRKSRES
;
A
#
# COMPACT_ATOMS: atom_id res chain seq x y z
N GLU A 1 37.19 28.88 38.96
CA GLU A 1 36.53 29.90 38.12
C GLU A 1 36.47 29.47 36.68
N ILE A 2 35.52 28.72 36.29
CA ILE A 2 34.95 28.73 34.94
C ILE A 2 33.57 28.13 35.13
N SER A 3 32.69 28.87 35.50
CA SER A 3 31.66 29.56 34.81
C SER A 3 30.68 28.66 34.04
N CYS A 4 29.66 28.41 34.74
CA CYS A 4 28.31 28.01 34.37
C CYS A 4 27.73 28.94 33.28
N SER A 5 27.99 28.68 32.00
CA SER A 5 27.46 29.51 30.89
C SER A 5 26.79 28.76 29.74
N LEU A 6 26.70 27.44 29.80
CA LEU A 6 26.15 26.64 28.70
C LEU A 6 24.82 25.91 28.99
N VAL A 7 24.31 26.06 30.23
CA VAL A 7 23.05 25.38 30.62
C VAL A 7 21.81 26.26 30.39
N GLY A 8 22.01 27.56 30.11
CA GLY A 8 20.92 28.53 29.99
C GLY A 8 20.29 28.67 28.63
N SER A 9 20.93 28.18 27.55
CA SER A 9 20.42 28.40 26.19
C SER A 9 19.49 27.30 25.66
N GLU A 10 19.64 26.08 26.15
CA GLU A 10 18.78 24.99 25.69
C GLU A 10 17.39 24.98 26.36
N MET A 11 17.30 25.48 27.58
CA MET A 11 16.03 25.60 28.30
C MET A 11 15.14 26.73 27.76
N CYS A 12 15.71 27.79 27.20
CA CYS A 12 14.95 28.87 26.58
C CYS A 12 14.33 28.51 25.23
N ILE A 13 14.90 27.55 24.50
CA ILE A 13 14.36 27.13 23.22
C ILE A 13 13.14 26.21 23.41
N ARG A 14 13.13 25.43 24.47
CA ARG A 14 12.03 24.48 24.75
C ARG A 14 10.77 25.18 25.27
N ASP A 15 10.95 26.21 26.14
CA ASP A 15 9.82 26.97 26.68
C ASP A 15 9.17 27.93 25.67
N ARG A 16 9.92 28.38 24.65
CA ARG A 16 9.38 29.25 23.60
C ARG A 16 8.46 28.53 22.60
N TRP A 17 8.64 27.22 22.44
CA TRP A 17 7.79 26.42 21.54
C TRP A 17 6.47 26.00 22.19
N VAL A 18 6.45 25.87 23.52
CA VAL A 18 5.23 25.45 24.25
C VAL A 18 4.22 26.61 24.41
N HIS A 19 4.68 27.87 24.35
CA HIS A 19 3.80 29.03 24.48
C HIS A 19 3.36 29.68 23.17
N SER A 20 3.77 29.10 22.02
CA SER A 20 3.42 29.64 20.70
C SER A 20 2.41 28.78 19.93
N VAL A 21 1.70 27.92 20.61
CA VAL A 21 0.51 27.30 19.99
C VAL A 21 -0.60 28.32 20.07
N ALA A 22 -0.82 29.02 18.98
CA ALA A 22 -1.93 29.93 18.81
C ALA A 22 -3.23 29.22 19.17
N ALA A 23 -4.10 29.90 19.94
CA ALA A 23 -5.40 29.36 20.27
C ALA A 23 -6.17 29.00 18.97
N PRO A 24 -7.02 27.98 18.97
CA PRO A 24 -7.70 27.49 17.76
C PRO A 24 -8.42 28.57 16.93
N HIS A 25 -8.79 29.68 17.54
CA HIS A 25 -9.46 30.79 16.89
C HIS A 25 -8.52 31.73 16.11
N GLU A 26 -7.20 31.60 16.24
CA GLU A 26 -6.21 32.39 15.51
C GLU A 26 -5.67 31.68 14.25
N LEU A 27 -6.06 30.42 14.05
CA LEU A 27 -5.70 29.71 12.81
C LEU A 27 -6.44 30.29 11.60
N PRO A 28 -5.76 30.46 10.45
CA PRO A 28 -6.45 30.87 9.22
C PRO A 28 -7.64 29.95 8.96
N ALA A 29 -8.77 30.51 8.53
CA ALA A 29 -10.02 29.80 8.31
C ALA A 29 -9.88 28.52 7.44
N LEU A 30 -8.87 28.48 6.60
CA LEU A 30 -8.53 27.35 5.74
C LEU A 30 -8.01 26.13 6.55
N LEU A 31 -7.14 26.36 7.54
CA LEU A 31 -6.61 25.30 8.40
C LEU A 31 -7.65 24.80 9.40
N ALA A 32 -8.53 25.69 9.90
CA ALA A 32 -9.64 25.30 10.75
C ALA A 32 -10.64 24.39 10.00
N ARG A 33 -10.87 24.60 8.70
CA ARG A 33 -11.72 23.73 7.88
C ARG A 33 -11.10 22.35 7.66
N ILE A 34 -9.78 22.26 7.50
CA ILE A 34 -9.08 20.96 7.37
C ILE A 34 -9.18 20.19 8.68
N TYR A 35 -8.99 20.84 9.83
CA TYR A 35 -9.06 20.19 11.14
C TYR A 35 -10.48 19.72 11.51
N LEU A 36 -11.51 20.45 11.10
CA LEU A 36 -12.92 20.07 11.33
C LEU A 36 -13.35 18.91 10.42
N ILE A 37 -12.78 18.77 9.22
CA ILE A 37 -13.10 17.66 8.31
C ILE A 37 -12.55 16.33 8.83
N GLU A 38 -11.44 16.35 9.59
CA GLU A 38 -10.87 15.12 10.17
C GLU A 38 -11.63 14.61 11.42
N MET A 39 -12.46 15.43 12.05
CA MET A 39 -13.21 15.05 13.27
C MET A 39 -14.67 14.59 13.01
N GLU A 40 -15.17 14.69 11.79
CA GLU A 40 -16.58 14.35 11.48
C GLU A 40 -16.76 13.03 10.72
N SER A 41 -15.78 12.13 10.71
CA SER A 41 -15.82 10.90 9.88
C SER A 41 -16.22 9.62 10.62
N ASP A 42 -16.98 9.71 11.71
CA ASP A 42 -17.54 8.53 12.38
C ASP A 42 -19.06 8.34 12.18
N ASP A 43 -19.60 8.73 11.01
CA ASP A 43 -21.01 8.45 10.70
C ASP A 43 -21.11 7.56 9.44
N PRO A 44 -21.59 6.30 9.55
CA PRO A 44 -21.61 5.35 8.44
C PRO A 44 -22.72 5.61 7.40
N ALA A 45 -23.38 6.77 7.42
CA ALA A 45 -24.55 7.05 6.59
C ALA A 45 -24.35 8.11 5.48
N ASN A 46 -23.15 8.69 5.32
CA ASN A 46 -22.94 9.72 4.29
C ASN A 46 -22.08 9.18 3.13
N ALA A 47 -22.65 8.26 2.36
CA ALA A 47 -22.15 7.90 1.05
C ALA A 47 -22.39 9.09 0.10
N LEU A 48 -21.33 9.84 -0.22
CA LEU A 48 -21.34 10.77 -1.35
C LEU A 48 -21.68 10.01 -2.63
N PRO A 49 -22.56 10.53 -3.50
CA PRO A 49 -22.89 9.87 -4.75
C PRO A 49 -21.64 9.82 -5.62
N SER A 50 -21.26 8.61 -6.00
CA SER A 50 -20.21 8.30 -6.94
C SER A 50 -20.44 9.04 -8.25
N THR A 51 -19.59 10.04 -8.53
CA THR A 51 -19.44 10.61 -9.87
C THR A 51 -19.06 9.51 -10.84
N ASP A 52 -19.84 9.40 -11.90
CA ASP A 52 -19.64 8.65 -13.14
C ASP A 52 -18.38 7.76 -13.18
N LYS A 53 -18.54 6.50 -12.78
CA LYS A 53 -17.61 5.45 -13.17
C LYS A 53 -17.73 5.29 -14.68
N ALA A 54 -16.76 5.86 -15.42
CA ALA A 54 -16.42 5.27 -16.70
C ALA A 54 -16.16 3.79 -16.42
N VAL A 55 -16.94 2.90 -17.01
CA VAL A 55 -16.73 1.45 -16.95
C VAL A 55 -15.36 1.21 -17.55
N SER A 56 -14.35 1.11 -16.69
CA SER A 56 -13.01 0.75 -17.12
C SER A 56 -13.00 -0.77 -17.27
N ASP A 57 -12.45 -1.28 -18.35
CA ASP A 57 -12.26 -2.72 -18.58
C ASP A 57 -11.49 -3.44 -17.46
N ASN A 58 -11.07 -2.72 -16.44
CA ASN A 58 -10.33 -3.19 -15.28
C ASN A 58 -11.22 -3.59 -14.10
N ASP A 59 -12.52 -3.25 -14.13
CA ASP A 59 -13.46 -3.47 -13.00
C ASP A 59 -13.73 -4.97 -12.72
N ASP A 60 -13.35 -5.84 -13.65
CA ASP A 60 -13.53 -7.30 -13.56
C ASP A 60 -12.30 -8.05 -13.00
N MET A 61 -11.26 -7.31 -12.58
CA MET A 61 -10.03 -7.91 -12.06
C MET A 61 -9.88 -7.68 -10.56
N MET A 62 -9.67 -8.77 -9.84
CA MET A 62 -9.44 -8.76 -8.39
C MET A 62 -7.96 -8.91 -8.06
N ILE A 63 -7.39 -7.90 -7.40
CA ILE A 63 -5.98 -7.88 -7.00
C ILE A 63 -5.87 -8.11 -5.49
N LEU A 64 -4.96 -8.98 -5.07
CA LEU A 64 -4.63 -9.17 -3.66
C LEU A 64 -3.37 -8.36 -3.31
N VAL A 65 -3.50 -7.44 -2.36
CA VAL A 65 -2.39 -6.66 -1.80
C VAL A 65 -1.97 -7.27 -0.47
N VAL A 66 -0.70 -7.66 -0.37
CA VAL A 66 -0.13 -8.26 0.84
C VAL A 66 1.04 -7.39 1.32
N ASP A 67 0.89 -6.77 2.47
CA ASP A 67 1.93 -5.93 3.09
C ASP A 67 1.66 -5.92 4.61
N ASP A 68 2.66 -6.11 5.45
CA ASP A 68 2.50 -6.13 6.91
C ASP A 68 2.20 -4.74 7.48
N HIS A 69 2.65 -3.69 6.78
CA HIS A 69 2.45 -2.33 7.22
C HIS A 69 1.08 -1.77 6.75
N PRO A 70 0.17 -1.41 7.66
CA PRO A 70 -1.20 -1.02 7.31
C PRO A 70 -1.28 0.22 6.40
N ILE A 71 -0.35 1.17 6.56
CA ILE A 71 -0.31 2.38 5.73
C ILE A 71 0.07 2.04 4.28
N ASN A 72 1.10 1.22 4.07
CA ASN A 72 1.52 0.80 2.72
C ASN A 72 0.40 0.02 2.04
N ARG A 73 -0.21 -0.90 2.77
CA ARG A 73 -1.34 -1.71 2.30
C ARG A 73 -2.51 -0.83 1.85
N ARG A 74 -2.86 0.18 2.66
CA ARG A 74 -3.90 1.14 2.31
C ARG A 74 -3.54 1.99 1.10
N LEU A 75 -2.33 2.51 1.06
CA LEU A 75 -1.84 3.31 -0.07
C LEU A 75 -1.92 2.54 -1.39
N LEU A 76 -1.45 1.29 -1.41
CA LEU A 76 -1.52 0.43 -2.59
C LEU A 76 -2.98 0.15 -2.99
N ALA A 77 -3.87 -0.11 -2.03
CA ALA A 77 -5.29 -0.32 -2.29
C ALA A 77 -5.95 0.93 -2.90
N ASP A 78 -5.66 2.12 -2.38
CA ASP A 78 -6.19 3.38 -2.88
C ASP A 78 -5.66 3.69 -4.30
N GLN A 79 -4.38 3.39 -4.57
CA GLN A 79 -3.78 3.51 -5.90
C GLN A 79 -4.45 2.56 -6.91
N LEU A 80 -4.69 1.30 -6.53
CA LEU A 80 -5.40 0.33 -7.37
C LEU A 80 -6.84 0.75 -7.65
N GLY A 81 -7.55 1.23 -6.64
CA GLY A 81 -8.91 1.77 -6.78
C GLY A 81 -8.97 2.94 -7.75
N SER A 82 -7.97 3.84 -7.73
CA SER A 82 -7.88 4.97 -8.67
C SER A 82 -7.65 4.52 -10.13
N LEU A 83 -7.08 3.34 -10.33
CA LEU A 83 -6.89 2.72 -11.65
C LEU A 83 -8.09 1.85 -12.09
N GLY A 84 -9.15 1.75 -11.27
CA GLY A 84 -10.35 0.99 -11.56
C GLY A 84 -10.25 -0.51 -11.25
N TYR A 85 -9.25 -0.96 -10.50
CA TYR A 85 -9.12 -2.34 -10.05
C TYR A 85 -9.83 -2.58 -8.73
N GLN A 86 -10.47 -3.73 -8.59
CA GLN A 86 -10.94 -4.20 -7.29
C GLN A 86 -9.79 -4.84 -6.52
N CYS A 87 -9.72 -4.61 -5.20
CA CYS A 87 -8.65 -5.19 -4.41
C CYS A 87 -9.15 -5.81 -3.10
N LYS A 88 -8.44 -6.84 -2.66
CA LYS A 88 -8.47 -7.39 -1.31
C LYS A 88 -7.12 -7.20 -0.66
N THR A 89 -7.09 -7.21 0.65
CA THR A 89 -5.85 -6.99 1.41
C THR A 89 -5.58 -8.12 2.37
N ALA A 90 -4.31 -8.41 2.63
CA ALA A 90 -3.84 -9.36 3.63
C ALA A 90 -2.65 -8.80 4.40
N ASN A 91 -2.49 -9.22 5.66
CA ASN A 91 -1.48 -8.68 6.56
C ASN A 91 -0.12 -9.40 6.45
N ASP A 92 -0.15 -10.65 6.02
CA ASP A 92 1.04 -11.48 5.83
C ASP A 92 0.75 -12.62 4.84
N GLY A 93 1.75 -13.45 4.57
CA GLY A 93 1.61 -14.56 3.63
C GLY A 93 0.60 -15.63 4.08
N VAL A 94 0.38 -15.81 5.38
CA VAL A 94 -0.60 -16.79 5.90
C VAL A 94 -2.01 -16.29 5.65
N ASP A 95 -2.26 -15.02 5.94
CA ASP A 95 -3.55 -14.37 5.67
C ASP A 95 -3.84 -14.32 4.17
N ALA A 96 -2.82 -14.04 3.36
CA ALA A 96 -2.92 -14.07 1.91
C ALA A 96 -3.38 -15.43 1.36
N LEU A 97 -2.84 -16.54 1.87
CA LEU A 97 -3.28 -17.88 1.49
C LEU A 97 -4.75 -18.15 1.87
N ASN A 98 -5.19 -17.64 3.03
CA ASN A 98 -6.59 -17.74 3.44
C ASN A 98 -7.52 -16.95 2.51
N VAL A 99 -7.08 -15.77 2.06
CA VAL A 99 -7.85 -14.95 1.10
C VAL A 99 -7.91 -15.64 -0.25
N LEU A 100 -6.79 -16.17 -0.76
CA LEU A 100 -6.71 -16.92 -2.02
C LEU A 100 -7.62 -18.15 -2.01
N ASN A 101 -7.72 -18.85 -0.89
CA ASN A 101 -8.56 -20.04 -0.77
C ASN A 101 -10.08 -19.74 -0.78
N LYS A 102 -10.46 -18.52 -0.40
CA LYS A 102 -11.87 -18.11 -0.28
C LYS A 102 -12.38 -17.25 -1.44
N ASN A 103 -11.48 -16.70 -2.23
CA ASN A 103 -11.81 -15.72 -3.25
C ASN A 103 -11.04 -16.01 -4.55
N HIS A 104 -11.67 -15.67 -5.67
CA HIS A 104 -10.97 -15.63 -6.94
C HIS A 104 -10.08 -14.38 -6.96
N ILE A 105 -8.78 -14.58 -7.14
CA ILE A 105 -7.78 -13.52 -7.25
C ILE A 105 -7.04 -13.68 -8.57
N ASP A 106 -6.83 -12.59 -9.26
CA ASP A 106 -6.21 -12.58 -10.58
C ASP A 106 -4.73 -12.24 -10.54
N ILE A 107 -4.34 -11.32 -9.65
CA ILE A 107 -2.96 -10.86 -9.50
C ILE A 107 -2.68 -10.69 -8.01
N VAL A 108 -1.47 -11.04 -7.57
CA VAL A 108 -0.97 -10.78 -6.21
C VAL A 108 0.13 -9.73 -6.27
N LEU A 109 -0.02 -8.66 -5.47
CA LEU A 109 1.03 -7.71 -5.13
C LEU A 109 1.48 -7.99 -3.71
N SER A 110 2.68 -8.51 -3.51
CA SER A 110 3.18 -8.91 -2.19
C SER A 110 4.44 -8.15 -1.81
N ASP A 111 4.46 -7.57 -0.60
CA ASP A 111 5.74 -7.22 0.01
C ASP A 111 6.60 -8.48 0.12
N VAL A 112 7.88 -8.30 -0.11
CA VAL A 112 8.88 -9.37 0.01
C VAL A 112 9.19 -9.65 1.46
N ASN A 113 9.34 -8.60 2.28
CA ASN A 113 9.80 -8.68 3.66
C ASN A 113 8.62 -8.54 4.63
N MET A 114 8.02 -9.64 5.02
CA MET A 114 6.92 -9.68 5.99
C MET A 114 7.20 -10.67 7.12
N PRO A 115 6.65 -10.44 8.33
CA PRO A 115 6.71 -11.40 9.42
C PRO A 115 5.91 -12.67 9.11
N ASN A 116 6.13 -13.73 9.89
CA ASN A 116 5.48 -15.04 9.80
C ASN A 116 5.76 -15.77 8.47
N MET A 117 5.29 -15.23 7.36
CA MET A 117 5.52 -15.77 6.02
C MET A 117 5.87 -14.62 5.07
N ASP A 118 7.12 -14.61 4.63
CA ASP A 118 7.63 -13.64 3.66
C ASP A 118 7.04 -13.86 2.24
N GLY A 119 7.22 -12.86 1.36
CA GLY A 119 6.70 -12.91 -0.02
C GLY A 119 7.27 -14.05 -0.85
N TYR A 120 8.51 -14.47 -0.58
CA TYR A 120 9.12 -15.61 -1.27
C TYR A 120 8.43 -16.92 -0.93
N ARG A 121 8.22 -17.18 0.35
CA ARG A 121 7.53 -18.38 0.84
C ARG A 121 6.07 -18.38 0.41
N LEU A 122 5.40 -17.24 0.45
CA LEU A 122 4.04 -17.10 -0.08
C LEU A 122 3.99 -17.52 -1.54
N THR A 123 4.89 -17.00 -2.38
CA THR A 123 4.96 -17.35 -3.80
C THR A 123 5.20 -18.83 -4.02
N GLN A 124 6.17 -19.42 -3.32
CA GLN A 124 6.42 -20.85 -3.39
C GLN A 124 5.19 -21.68 -3.02
N ARG A 125 4.43 -21.27 -1.99
CA ARG A 125 3.18 -21.94 -1.61
C ARG A 125 2.11 -21.81 -2.67
N ILE A 126 1.94 -20.63 -3.28
CA ILE A 126 1.02 -20.41 -4.41
C ILE A 126 1.35 -21.37 -5.56
N ARG A 127 2.63 -21.50 -5.92
CA ARG A 127 3.08 -22.42 -6.99
C ARG A 127 2.90 -23.90 -6.60
N GLN A 128 3.14 -24.28 -5.35
CA GLN A 128 2.89 -25.63 -4.84
C GLN A 128 1.40 -26.02 -4.89
N LEU A 129 0.49 -25.05 -4.76
CA LEU A 129 -0.95 -25.25 -4.90
C LEU A 129 -1.39 -25.35 -6.39
N GLY A 130 -0.46 -25.27 -7.33
CA GLY A 130 -0.75 -25.31 -8.77
C GLY A 130 -1.35 -24.03 -9.34
N LEU A 131 -1.35 -22.94 -8.57
CA LEU A 131 -1.89 -21.66 -9.03
C LEU A 131 -0.86 -20.93 -9.91
N THR A 132 -1.29 -20.54 -11.10
CA THR A 132 -0.45 -19.88 -12.13
C THR A 132 -0.69 -18.38 -12.21
N LEU A 133 -1.47 -17.81 -11.29
CA LEU A 133 -1.75 -16.38 -11.24
C LEU A 133 -0.45 -15.58 -11.10
N PRO A 134 -0.35 -14.38 -11.72
CA PRO A 134 0.82 -13.52 -11.59
C PRO A 134 1.04 -13.07 -10.14
N VAL A 135 2.29 -13.21 -9.68
CA VAL A 135 2.76 -12.72 -8.37
C VAL A 135 3.85 -11.68 -8.59
N ILE A 136 3.60 -10.47 -8.13
CA ILE A 136 4.49 -9.33 -8.27
C ILE A 136 5.03 -8.98 -6.88
N GLY A 137 6.34 -9.11 -6.68
CA GLY A 137 7.01 -8.73 -5.45
C GLY A 137 7.18 -7.21 -5.35
N VAL A 138 7.09 -6.69 -4.14
CA VAL A 138 7.39 -5.28 -3.83
C VAL A 138 8.50 -5.27 -2.78
N THR A 139 9.66 -4.72 -3.10
CA THR A 139 10.84 -4.76 -2.22
C THR A 139 11.35 -3.38 -1.88
N ALA A 140 11.91 -3.20 -0.69
CA ALA A 140 12.63 -2.00 -0.31
C ALA A 140 14.01 -1.90 -0.97
N ASN A 141 14.52 -3.01 -1.53
CA ASN A 141 15.86 -3.08 -2.10
C ASN A 141 15.81 -3.30 -3.62
N ALA A 142 16.35 -2.33 -4.37
CA ALA A 142 16.37 -2.36 -5.84
C ALA A 142 17.57 -3.15 -6.43
N LEU A 143 18.37 -3.83 -5.61
CA LEU A 143 19.56 -4.56 -6.07
C LEU A 143 19.19 -5.69 -7.04
N ALA A 144 20.07 -5.94 -7.99
CA ALA A 144 19.91 -7.01 -8.97
C ALA A 144 19.76 -8.39 -8.32
N GLU A 145 20.47 -8.63 -7.23
CA GLU A 145 20.40 -9.86 -6.43
C GLU A 145 19.00 -10.10 -5.86
N GLU A 146 18.34 -9.04 -5.35
CA GLU A 146 17.00 -9.14 -4.80
C GLU A 146 15.96 -9.46 -5.88
N LYS A 147 16.08 -8.82 -7.05
CA LYS A 147 15.25 -9.15 -8.21
C LYS A 147 15.42 -10.59 -8.66
N GLN A 148 16.67 -11.06 -8.67
CA GLN A 148 16.96 -12.45 -9.03
C GLN A 148 16.32 -13.43 -8.05
N ARG A 149 16.39 -13.17 -6.74
CA ARG A 149 15.74 -13.99 -5.69
C ARG A 149 14.22 -14.00 -5.84
N CYS A 150 13.61 -12.86 -6.20
CA CYS A 150 12.17 -12.81 -6.49
C CYS A 150 11.80 -13.80 -7.62
N LEU A 151 12.52 -13.74 -8.73
CA LEU A 151 12.28 -14.63 -9.88
C LEU A 151 12.53 -16.11 -9.53
N GLU A 152 13.60 -16.42 -8.81
CA GLU A 152 13.92 -17.78 -8.35
C GLU A 152 12.86 -18.35 -7.41
N SER A 153 12.17 -17.50 -6.64
CA SER A 153 11.05 -17.92 -5.79
C SER A 153 9.77 -18.24 -6.57
N GLY A 154 9.73 -17.90 -7.87
CA GLY A 154 8.57 -18.09 -8.75
C GLY A 154 7.70 -16.85 -8.93
N MET A 155 8.16 -15.66 -8.48
CA MET A 155 7.51 -14.38 -8.78
C MET A 155 7.66 -14.04 -10.27
N ASP A 156 6.66 -13.40 -10.84
CA ASP A 156 6.69 -13.00 -12.26
C ASP A 156 7.39 -11.65 -12.46
N SER A 157 7.40 -10.79 -11.45
CA SER A 157 8.08 -9.50 -11.46
C SER A 157 8.41 -9.02 -10.06
N CYS A 158 9.29 -8.01 -9.98
CA CYS A 158 9.64 -7.37 -8.71
C CYS A 158 9.77 -5.86 -8.90
N LEU A 159 9.04 -5.11 -8.08
CA LEU A 159 9.04 -3.64 -8.03
C LEU A 159 9.81 -3.16 -6.82
N SER A 160 10.51 -2.03 -6.95
CA SER A 160 11.19 -1.39 -5.82
C SER A 160 10.32 -0.31 -5.19
N LYS A 161 10.28 -0.25 -3.86
CA LYS A 161 9.68 0.86 -3.10
C LYS A 161 10.56 2.13 -3.24
N PRO A 162 9.98 3.33 -3.36
CA PRO A 162 8.55 3.64 -3.34
C PRO A 162 7.87 3.28 -4.68
N VAL A 163 6.72 2.62 -4.61
CA VAL A 163 5.96 2.25 -5.81
C VAL A 163 5.06 3.41 -6.21
N THR A 164 5.31 3.98 -7.38
CA THR A 164 4.50 5.07 -7.92
C THR A 164 3.30 4.53 -8.71
N LEU A 165 2.26 5.35 -8.85
CA LEU A 165 1.05 5.00 -9.58
C LEU A 165 1.36 4.59 -11.04
N ASP A 166 2.30 5.28 -11.70
CA ASP A 166 2.69 4.97 -13.07
C ASP A 166 3.34 3.59 -13.20
N VAL A 167 4.22 3.23 -12.26
CA VAL A 167 4.88 1.91 -12.24
C VAL A 167 3.85 0.81 -12.01
N ILE A 168 2.91 1.00 -11.09
CA ILE A 168 1.80 0.06 -10.87
C ILE A 168 0.99 -0.08 -12.14
N LYS A 169 0.56 1.03 -12.74
CA LYS A 169 -0.25 1.03 -13.96
C LYS A 169 0.43 0.27 -15.10
N GLN A 170 1.69 0.58 -15.38
CA GLN A 170 2.46 -0.11 -16.45
C GLN A 170 2.57 -1.61 -16.19
N THR A 171 2.92 -1.98 -14.96
CA THR A 171 3.08 -3.39 -14.58
C THR A 171 1.76 -4.14 -14.69
N LEU A 172 0.70 -3.60 -14.11
CA LEU A 172 -0.61 -4.24 -14.13
C LEU A 172 -1.19 -4.36 -15.54
N THR A 173 -0.98 -3.38 -16.42
CA THR A 173 -1.44 -3.48 -17.81
C THR A 173 -0.91 -4.73 -18.49
N VAL A 174 0.40 -5.02 -18.33
CA VAL A 174 1.03 -6.21 -18.92
C VAL A 174 0.44 -7.52 -18.38
N TYR A 175 0.27 -7.59 -17.05
CA TYR A 175 -0.23 -8.81 -16.42
C TYR A 175 -1.74 -9.00 -16.56
N ALA A 176 -2.52 -7.90 -16.57
CA ALA A 176 -3.95 -7.93 -16.84
C ALA A 176 -4.26 -8.51 -18.23
N GLU A 177 -3.53 -8.09 -19.26
CA GLU A 177 -3.67 -8.67 -20.59
C GLU A 177 -3.35 -10.17 -20.62
N ARG A 178 -2.32 -10.60 -19.89
CA ARG A 178 -1.97 -12.02 -19.78
C ARG A 178 -3.08 -12.83 -19.12
N VAL A 179 -3.66 -12.32 -18.03
CA VAL A 179 -4.75 -12.98 -17.31
C VAL A 179 -6.01 -13.07 -18.19
N ARG A 180 -6.38 -11.99 -18.89
CA ARG A 180 -7.53 -11.99 -19.82
C ARG A 180 -7.37 -13.05 -20.89
N LYS A 181 -6.21 -13.13 -21.54
CA LYS A 181 -5.92 -14.15 -22.56
C LYS A 181 -6.01 -15.58 -22.01
N SER A 182 -5.62 -15.78 -20.74
CA SER A 182 -5.73 -17.10 -20.09
C SER A 182 -7.16 -17.49 -19.75
N ARG A 183 -8.07 -16.52 -19.57
CA ARG A 183 -9.50 -16.78 -19.32
C ARG A 183 -10.27 -17.12 -20.59
N GLU A 184 -9.77 -16.69 -21.74
CA GLU A 184 -10.40 -16.90 -23.05
C GLU A 184 -9.99 -18.23 -23.72
N SER A 185 -8.97 -18.90 -23.16
CA SER A 185 -8.44 -20.18 -23.70
C SER A 185 -9.04 -21.39 -23.01
#